data_cb6f8171e50c9f5e0016c1569cbc6d0f
#
_entry.id   cb6f8171e50c9f5e0016c1569cbc6d0f
#
_cell.length_a   1.000
_cell.length_b   1.000
_cell.length_c   1.000
_cell.angle_alpha   90.00
_cell.angle_beta   90.00
_cell.angle_gamma   90.00
#
_symmetry.space_group_name_H-M   'P 1'
#
loop_
_entity.id
_entity.type
_entity.pdbx_description
1 polymer ?
#
loop_
_entity_poly.entity_id
_entity_poly.type
_entity_poly.pdbx_seq_one_letter_code
_entity_poly.pdbx_strand_id
1 'polypeptide(L)'
;MPMKKFKQFSWIIFVVLILFLGGTFGFHQLSLQKESKLLMPIGKKVVVNGHQMNVYIKGEGSETIVFLSGAGIASPILDFKNLTDSLSKKYKVVVVERAGYGFSEDSDQSRDVMEVLSETRQALSQAEVSGPYVIVSHSMASLESLAWQEKYPDEVKALVGLDWALPASYEDLKDNQALLTAAYWSSKIGLLRYFPESFYIKNPTLTETERQQYKLLAYKQLMSQAMLHESRLVKENAKKVPSSINPKIPALLLVSNGEGTTFSQSEWQRYAERFASDQSNVQVVYKDAPHDLYHYQSNAIVSRIKEFLTE
;
A
#
# COMPACT_ATOMS: atom_id res chain seq x y z
N MET A 1 -0.15 -36.28 36.23
CA MET A 1 -1.48 -36.43 35.60
C MET A 1 -1.42 -37.64 34.68
N PRO A 2 -2.29 -38.66 34.74
CA PRO A 2 -2.15 -39.86 33.92
C PRO A 2 -2.30 -39.48 32.43
N MET A 3 -1.44 -39.99 31.56
CA MET A 3 -1.34 -39.69 30.11
C MET A 3 -2.70 -39.74 29.37
N LYS A 4 -3.64 -40.57 29.79
CA LYS A 4 -4.99 -40.62 29.19
C LYS A 4 -5.79 -39.30 29.41
N LYS A 5 -5.74 -38.71 30.60
CA LYS A 5 -6.43 -37.44 30.92
C LYS A 5 -5.82 -36.28 30.14
N PHE A 6 -4.49 -36.27 29.97
CA PHE A 6 -3.80 -35.24 29.16
C PHE A 6 -4.20 -35.30 27.68
N LYS A 7 -4.24 -36.52 27.08
CA LYS A 7 -4.69 -36.72 25.69
C LYS A 7 -6.17 -36.32 25.50
N GLN A 8 -7.05 -36.66 26.43
CA GLN A 8 -8.45 -36.23 26.36
C GLN A 8 -8.61 -34.72 26.46
N PHE A 9 -7.88 -34.08 27.36
CA PHE A 9 -7.88 -32.60 27.48
C PHE A 9 -7.37 -31.90 26.22
N SER A 10 -6.26 -32.35 25.66
CA SER A 10 -5.71 -31.84 24.42
C SER A 10 -6.69 -32.01 23.24
N TRP A 11 -7.40 -33.17 23.20
CA TRP A 11 -8.39 -33.41 22.14
C TRP A 11 -9.62 -32.50 22.27
N ILE A 12 -10.08 -32.22 23.49
CA ILE A 12 -11.18 -31.29 23.75
C ILE A 12 -10.79 -29.88 23.30
N ILE A 13 -9.58 -29.39 23.66
CA ILE A 13 -9.07 -28.10 23.20
C ILE A 13 -9.03 -28.03 21.68
N PHE A 14 -8.53 -29.06 21.02
CA PHE A 14 -8.46 -29.16 19.58
C PHE A 14 -9.84 -29.06 18.92
N VAL A 15 -10.83 -29.79 19.43
CA VAL A 15 -12.22 -29.73 18.94
C VAL A 15 -12.82 -28.35 19.15
N VAL A 16 -12.65 -27.75 20.33
CA VAL A 16 -13.13 -26.38 20.62
C VAL A 16 -12.50 -25.37 19.69
N LEU A 17 -11.20 -25.49 19.40
CA LEU A 17 -10.51 -24.61 18.46
C LEU A 17 -11.07 -24.75 17.05
N ILE A 18 -11.29 -25.97 16.56
CA ILE A 18 -11.89 -26.20 15.24
C ILE A 18 -13.30 -25.61 15.16
N LEU A 19 -14.13 -25.79 16.18
CA LEU A 19 -15.48 -25.23 16.22
C LEU A 19 -15.44 -23.70 16.26
N PHE A 20 -14.52 -23.12 17.02
CA PHE A 20 -14.32 -21.66 17.05
C PHE A 20 -13.89 -21.12 15.68
N LEU A 21 -12.87 -21.70 15.06
CA LEU A 21 -12.38 -21.25 13.75
C LEU A 21 -13.44 -21.44 12.65
N GLY A 22 -14.13 -22.59 12.65
CA GLY A 22 -15.22 -22.85 11.72
C GLY A 22 -16.41 -21.90 11.90
N GLY A 23 -16.78 -21.63 13.14
CA GLY A 23 -17.84 -20.66 13.47
C GLY A 23 -17.46 -19.24 13.05
N THR A 24 -16.22 -18.83 13.33
CA THR A 24 -15.67 -17.53 12.91
C THR A 24 -15.66 -17.39 11.38
N PHE A 25 -15.21 -18.41 10.67
CA PHE A 25 -15.23 -18.43 9.20
C PHE A 25 -16.65 -18.31 8.65
N GLY A 26 -17.60 -19.12 9.13
CA GLY A 26 -19.00 -19.04 8.70
C GLY A 26 -19.62 -17.68 8.96
N PHE A 27 -19.40 -17.11 10.16
CA PHE A 27 -19.84 -15.77 10.50
C PHE A 27 -19.21 -14.72 9.57
N HIS A 28 -17.91 -14.83 9.30
CA HIS A 28 -17.21 -13.89 8.40
C HIS A 28 -17.78 -13.92 6.99
N GLN A 29 -18.00 -15.11 6.39
CA GLN A 29 -18.54 -15.24 5.03
C GLN A 29 -19.97 -14.65 4.93
N LEU A 30 -20.83 -14.94 5.90
CA LEU A 30 -22.19 -14.39 5.96
C LEU A 30 -22.15 -12.85 6.14
N SER A 31 -21.21 -12.35 6.95
CA SER A 31 -21.03 -10.91 7.15
C SER A 31 -20.56 -10.24 5.86
N LEU A 32 -19.56 -10.79 5.14
CA LEU A 32 -19.09 -10.23 3.88
C LEU A 32 -20.20 -10.11 2.83
N GLN A 33 -21.11 -11.08 2.73
CA GLN A 33 -22.26 -11.01 1.83
C GLN A 33 -23.20 -9.84 2.16
N LYS A 34 -23.43 -9.54 3.43
CA LYS A 34 -24.24 -8.39 3.87
C LYS A 34 -23.49 -7.08 3.69
N GLU A 35 -22.24 -7.06 4.08
CA GLU A 35 -21.36 -5.88 4.06
C GLU A 35 -21.03 -5.43 2.64
N SER A 36 -20.95 -6.34 1.67
CA SER A 36 -20.72 -5.99 0.26
C SER A 36 -21.81 -5.06 -0.30
N LYS A 37 -23.03 -5.14 0.24
CA LYS A 37 -24.15 -4.27 -0.13
C LYS A 37 -24.07 -2.88 0.49
N LEU A 38 -23.24 -2.70 1.52
CA LEU A 38 -23.01 -1.43 2.21
C LEU A 38 -21.80 -0.68 1.68
N LEU A 39 -20.99 -1.33 0.83
CA LEU A 39 -19.87 -0.67 0.18
C LEU A 39 -20.38 0.39 -0.80
N MET A 40 -19.77 1.56 -0.75
CA MET A 40 -20.04 2.69 -1.62
C MET A 40 -18.78 2.95 -2.48
N PRO A 41 -18.63 2.23 -3.61
CA PRO A 41 -17.45 2.37 -4.45
C PRO A 41 -17.30 3.81 -4.97
N ILE A 42 -16.09 4.33 -4.87
CA ILE A 42 -15.69 5.63 -5.41
C ILE A 42 -14.57 5.40 -6.43
N GLY A 43 -14.58 6.14 -7.53
CA GLY A 43 -13.64 5.98 -8.62
C GLY A 43 -14.26 5.34 -9.87
N LYS A 44 -13.42 5.16 -10.89
CA LYS A 44 -13.77 4.54 -12.19
C LYS A 44 -13.23 3.10 -12.22
N LYS A 45 -14.08 2.14 -12.49
CA LYS A 45 -13.68 0.76 -12.73
C LYS A 45 -13.17 0.60 -14.16
N VAL A 46 -12.01 -0.02 -14.30
CA VAL A 46 -11.40 -0.37 -15.58
C VAL A 46 -11.03 -1.85 -15.57
N VAL A 47 -11.03 -2.52 -16.73
CA VAL A 47 -10.68 -3.95 -16.82
C VAL A 47 -9.25 -4.09 -17.28
N VAL A 48 -8.39 -4.66 -16.46
CA VAL A 48 -6.97 -4.89 -16.73
C VAL A 48 -6.68 -6.37 -16.53
N ASN A 49 -6.12 -7.04 -17.53
CA ASN A 49 -5.75 -8.45 -17.46
C ASN A 49 -6.87 -9.38 -16.93
N GLY A 50 -8.14 -9.06 -17.27
CA GLY A 50 -9.30 -9.88 -16.92
C GLY A 50 -9.89 -9.62 -15.52
N HIS A 51 -9.37 -8.68 -14.74
CA HIS A 51 -9.94 -8.25 -13.45
C HIS A 51 -10.20 -6.74 -13.42
N GLN A 52 -11.11 -6.31 -12.54
CA GLN A 52 -11.46 -4.90 -12.40
C GLN A 52 -10.48 -4.21 -11.45
N MET A 53 -9.84 -3.17 -11.94
CA MET A 53 -9.08 -2.22 -11.13
C MET A 53 -9.88 -0.92 -10.93
N ASN A 54 -9.67 -0.26 -9.81
CA ASN A 54 -10.32 0.99 -9.46
C ASN A 54 -9.34 2.15 -9.54
N VAL A 55 -9.73 3.19 -10.28
CA VAL A 55 -8.94 4.42 -10.45
C VAL A 55 -9.77 5.59 -9.94
N TYR A 56 -9.31 6.23 -8.87
CA TYR A 56 -9.94 7.41 -8.32
C TYR A 56 -9.28 8.66 -8.89
N ILE A 57 -10.07 9.59 -9.40
CA ILE A 57 -9.60 10.85 -10.01
C ILE A 57 -10.29 12.01 -9.32
N LYS A 58 -9.50 13.01 -8.91
CA LYS A 58 -9.99 14.24 -8.27
C LYS A 58 -9.18 15.47 -8.71
N GLY A 59 -9.88 16.58 -8.92
CA GLY A 59 -9.27 17.83 -9.41
C GLY A 59 -9.06 17.86 -10.93
N GLU A 60 -8.84 19.06 -11.47
CA GLU A 60 -8.78 19.33 -12.92
C GLU A 60 -7.50 20.07 -13.33
N GLY A 61 -6.47 20.05 -12.48
CA GLY A 61 -5.18 20.68 -12.79
C GLY A 61 -4.51 20.07 -14.02
N SER A 62 -3.68 20.86 -14.69
CA SER A 62 -2.94 20.42 -15.89
C SER A 62 -1.84 19.39 -15.57
N GLU A 63 -1.33 19.38 -14.35
CA GLU A 63 -0.37 18.39 -13.89
C GLU A 63 -1.08 17.23 -13.19
N THR A 64 -0.69 16.01 -13.56
CA THR A 64 -1.26 14.78 -12.98
C THR A 64 -0.34 14.20 -11.91
N ILE A 65 -0.85 14.04 -10.70
CA ILE A 65 -0.18 13.37 -9.57
C ILE A 65 -0.81 12.00 -9.38
N VAL A 66 -0.02 10.93 -9.54
CA VAL A 66 -0.44 9.55 -9.35
C VAL A 66 0.06 9.03 -8.01
N PHE A 67 -0.86 8.55 -7.18
CA PHE A 67 -0.57 7.94 -5.88
C PHE A 67 -0.53 6.42 -5.97
N LEU A 68 0.55 5.84 -5.43
CA LEU A 68 0.77 4.40 -5.35
C LEU A 68 0.98 4.00 -3.89
N SER A 69 0.14 3.11 -3.37
CA SER A 69 0.15 2.72 -1.95
C SER A 69 1.22 1.67 -1.64
N GLY A 70 1.67 1.66 -0.39
CA GLY A 70 2.50 0.60 0.16
C GLY A 70 1.75 -0.74 0.31
N ALA A 71 2.42 -1.72 0.89
CA ALA A 71 1.84 -3.03 1.20
C ALA A 71 0.80 -2.94 2.32
N GLY A 72 -0.22 -3.82 2.27
CA GLY A 72 -1.15 -3.99 3.39
C GLY A 72 -2.12 -2.84 3.65
N ILE A 73 -2.34 -1.96 2.69
CA ILE A 73 -3.29 -0.84 2.79
C ILE A 73 -4.66 -1.29 2.30
N ALA A 74 -5.65 -1.35 3.19
CA ALA A 74 -6.98 -1.83 2.85
C ALA A 74 -7.76 -0.90 1.91
N SER A 75 -7.52 0.41 1.96
CA SER A 75 -8.14 1.42 1.08
C SER A 75 -7.17 2.56 0.77
N PRO A 76 -6.40 2.46 -0.31
CA PRO A 76 -5.48 3.52 -0.73
C PRO A 76 -6.12 4.90 -0.86
N ILE A 77 -7.34 4.97 -1.40
CA ILE A 77 -8.07 6.23 -1.57
C ILE A 77 -8.33 6.91 -0.23
N LEU A 78 -8.81 6.17 0.76
CA LEU A 78 -9.10 6.71 2.09
C LEU A 78 -7.83 6.93 2.91
N ASP A 79 -6.80 6.16 2.63
CA ASP A 79 -5.50 6.28 3.29
C ASP A 79 -4.80 7.60 2.90
N PHE A 80 -4.76 7.92 1.61
CA PHE A 80 -4.16 9.16 1.09
C PHE A 80 -5.10 10.39 1.12
N LYS A 81 -6.32 10.26 1.68
CA LYS A 81 -7.36 11.28 1.59
C LYS A 81 -6.86 12.70 1.91
N ASN A 82 -6.09 12.87 2.98
CA ASN A 82 -5.61 14.19 3.41
C ASN A 82 -4.72 14.87 2.36
N LEU A 83 -3.86 14.08 1.72
CA LEU A 83 -2.98 14.59 0.66
C LEU A 83 -3.79 14.86 -0.61
N THR A 84 -4.64 13.93 -1.01
CA THR A 84 -5.42 14.04 -2.25
C THR A 84 -6.43 15.18 -2.19
N ASP A 85 -7.12 15.39 -1.06
CA ASP A 85 -8.04 16.51 -0.85
C ASP A 85 -7.35 17.87 -0.93
N SER A 86 -6.10 17.96 -0.45
CA SER A 86 -5.34 19.19 -0.44
C SER A 86 -4.67 19.50 -1.79
N LEU A 87 -4.16 18.46 -2.45
CA LEU A 87 -3.46 18.60 -3.73
C LEU A 87 -4.43 18.74 -4.91
N SER A 88 -5.61 18.12 -4.84
CA SER A 88 -6.63 18.22 -5.90
C SER A 88 -7.20 19.62 -6.10
N LYS A 89 -6.92 20.57 -5.19
CA LYS A 89 -7.26 21.99 -5.38
C LYS A 89 -6.44 22.67 -6.48
N LYS A 90 -5.28 22.09 -6.84
CA LYS A 90 -4.37 22.66 -7.85
C LYS A 90 -4.01 21.64 -8.96
N TYR A 91 -3.99 20.37 -8.64
CA TYR A 91 -3.53 19.29 -9.50
C TYR A 91 -4.65 18.32 -9.83
N LYS A 92 -4.52 17.58 -10.93
CA LYS A 92 -5.28 16.37 -11.16
C LYS A 92 -4.63 15.25 -10.33
N VAL A 93 -5.33 14.76 -9.34
CA VAL A 93 -4.85 13.71 -8.44
C VAL A 93 -5.50 12.39 -8.79
N VAL A 94 -4.71 11.34 -8.91
CA VAL A 94 -5.14 10.00 -9.26
C VAL A 94 -4.63 9.01 -8.22
N VAL A 95 -5.50 8.16 -7.69
CA VAL A 95 -5.11 7.03 -6.84
C VAL A 95 -5.44 5.76 -7.60
N VAL A 96 -4.42 4.95 -7.89
CA VAL A 96 -4.62 3.62 -8.48
C VAL A 96 -4.67 2.58 -7.36
N GLU A 97 -5.80 1.91 -7.24
CA GLU A 97 -5.92 0.77 -6.35
C GLU A 97 -5.52 -0.48 -7.13
N ARG A 98 -4.36 -1.05 -6.77
CA ARG A 98 -3.86 -2.30 -7.40
C ARG A 98 -4.82 -3.47 -7.16
N ALA A 99 -4.66 -4.55 -7.91
CA ALA A 99 -5.38 -5.79 -7.65
C ALA A 99 -5.30 -6.20 -6.18
N GLY A 100 -6.43 -6.54 -5.57
CA GLY A 100 -6.52 -6.89 -4.15
C GLY A 100 -6.52 -5.72 -3.17
N TYR A 101 -6.53 -4.46 -3.65
CA TYR A 101 -6.58 -3.26 -2.81
C TYR A 101 -7.90 -2.51 -3.01
N GLY A 102 -8.43 -1.96 -1.93
CA GLY A 102 -9.59 -1.07 -1.95
C GLY A 102 -10.81 -1.68 -2.67
N PHE A 103 -11.29 -0.96 -3.66
CA PHE A 103 -12.41 -1.38 -4.49
C PHE A 103 -12.01 -2.23 -5.71
N SER A 104 -10.71 -2.47 -5.94
CA SER A 104 -10.26 -3.39 -7.00
C SER A 104 -10.61 -4.83 -6.67
N GLU A 105 -10.72 -5.67 -7.70
CA GLU A 105 -10.84 -7.11 -7.50
C GLU A 105 -9.52 -7.71 -7.06
N ASP A 106 -9.56 -8.82 -6.35
CA ASP A 106 -8.37 -9.62 -6.05
C ASP A 106 -7.92 -10.37 -7.31
N SER A 107 -6.65 -10.71 -7.41
CA SER A 107 -6.08 -11.37 -8.58
C SER A 107 -5.04 -12.41 -8.15
N ASP A 108 -4.99 -13.51 -8.88
CA ASP A 108 -3.97 -14.56 -8.78
C ASP A 108 -2.82 -14.38 -9.79
N GLN A 109 -2.88 -13.32 -10.59
CA GLN A 109 -1.82 -12.98 -11.53
C GLN A 109 -0.50 -12.70 -10.84
N SER A 110 0.60 -12.78 -11.59
CA SER A 110 1.93 -12.49 -11.07
C SER A 110 1.99 -11.10 -10.44
N ARG A 111 2.62 -10.99 -9.28
CA ARG A 111 2.91 -9.72 -8.61
C ARG A 111 4.40 -9.33 -8.79
N ASP A 112 4.99 -9.76 -9.91
CA ASP A 112 6.26 -9.20 -10.38
C ASP A 112 6.11 -7.68 -10.56
N VAL A 113 7.14 -6.91 -10.20
CA VAL A 113 7.07 -5.44 -10.23
C VAL A 113 6.77 -4.90 -11.63
N MET A 114 7.23 -5.58 -12.69
CA MET A 114 6.97 -5.18 -14.07
C MET A 114 5.52 -5.46 -14.49
N GLU A 115 4.91 -6.53 -13.99
CA GLU A 115 3.49 -6.83 -14.20
C GLU A 115 2.62 -5.82 -13.45
N VAL A 116 2.94 -5.53 -12.18
CA VAL A 116 2.25 -4.50 -11.38
C VAL A 116 2.31 -3.14 -12.09
N LEU A 117 3.48 -2.72 -12.56
CA LEU A 117 3.66 -1.49 -13.33
C LEU A 117 2.84 -1.51 -14.64
N SER A 118 2.83 -2.64 -15.36
CA SER A 118 2.05 -2.80 -16.58
C SER A 118 0.55 -2.63 -16.31
N GLU A 119 0.04 -3.25 -15.24
CA GLU A 119 -1.36 -3.11 -14.81
C GLU A 119 -1.70 -1.67 -14.44
N THR A 120 -0.86 -0.99 -13.67
CA THR A 120 -1.04 0.41 -13.29
C THR A 120 -1.12 1.32 -14.51
N ARG A 121 -0.20 1.16 -15.48
CA ARG A 121 -0.18 1.95 -16.71
C ARG A 121 -1.42 1.68 -17.58
N GLN A 122 -1.84 0.43 -17.71
CA GLN A 122 -3.07 0.07 -18.42
C GLN A 122 -4.31 0.66 -17.74
N ALA A 123 -4.37 0.61 -16.39
CA ALA A 123 -5.46 1.20 -15.64
C ALA A 123 -5.57 2.70 -15.86
N LEU A 124 -4.45 3.44 -15.84
CA LEU A 124 -4.42 4.86 -16.14
C LEU A 124 -4.87 5.16 -17.56
N SER A 125 -4.37 4.42 -18.55
CA SER A 125 -4.77 4.57 -19.96
C SER A 125 -6.27 4.36 -20.16
N GLN A 126 -6.84 3.30 -19.60
CA GLN A 126 -8.28 3.01 -19.68
C GLN A 126 -9.14 3.99 -18.88
N ALA A 127 -8.57 4.60 -17.85
CA ALA A 127 -9.21 5.69 -17.13
C ALA A 127 -9.10 7.04 -17.85
N GLU A 128 -8.44 7.10 -19.01
CA GLU A 128 -8.20 8.31 -19.81
C GLU A 128 -7.32 9.33 -19.06
N VAL A 129 -6.36 8.82 -18.29
CA VAL A 129 -5.37 9.62 -17.59
C VAL A 129 -4.05 9.54 -18.35
N SER A 130 -3.55 10.69 -18.79
CA SER A 130 -2.30 10.80 -19.54
C SER A 130 -1.22 11.52 -18.74
N GLY A 131 0.04 11.13 -18.98
CA GLY A 131 1.24 11.73 -18.39
C GLY A 131 1.76 12.95 -19.18
N PRO A 132 2.97 13.43 -18.85
CA PRO A 132 3.85 12.85 -17.84
C PRO A 132 3.34 13.05 -16.41
N TYR A 133 3.66 12.08 -15.53
CA TYR A 133 3.13 12.00 -14.16
C TYR A 133 4.14 12.49 -13.11
N VAL A 134 3.66 13.15 -12.08
CA VAL A 134 4.31 13.19 -10.79
C VAL A 134 3.87 11.93 -10.02
N ILE A 135 4.79 11.03 -9.69
CA ILE A 135 4.48 9.81 -8.99
C ILE A 135 4.74 9.98 -7.50
N VAL A 136 3.71 9.90 -6.70
CA VAL A 136 3.78 9.92 -5.23
C VAL A 136 3.56 8.49 -4.73
N SER A 137 4.57 7.88 -4.17
CA SER A 137 4.48 6.49 -3.74
C SER A 137 4.95 6.29 -2.30
N HIS A 138 4.30 5.37 -1.60
CA HIS A 138 4.59 5.03 -0.22
C HIS A 138 5.25 3.66 -0.10
N SER A 139 6.25 3.56 0.78
CA SER A 139 6.82 2.27 1.21
C SER A 139 7.24 1.37 0.03
N MET A 140 6.70 0.16 -0.07
CA MET A 140 6.97 -0.84 -1.11
C MET A 140 6.71 -0.33 -2.54
N ALA A 141 5.80 0.62 -2.74
CA ALA A 141 5.52 1.19 -4.05
C ALA A 141 6.70 2.01 -4.63
N SER A 142 7.75 2.22 -3.84
CA SER A 142 9.06 2.68 -4.33
C SER A 142 9.59 1.81 -5.47
N LEU A 143 9.40 0.48 -5.37
CA LEU A 143 9.88 -0.47 -6.38
C LEU A 143 9.17 -0.26 -7.72
N GLU A 144 7.84 -0.04 -7.68
CA GLU A 144 7.06 0.29 -8.88
C GLU A 144 7.50 1.64 -9.49
N SER A 145 7.73 2.66 -8.65
CA SER A 145 8.21 3.97 -9.10
C SER A 145 9.60 3.90 -9.72
N LEU A 146 10.52 3.13 -9.13
CA LEU A 146 11.86 2.92 -9.66
C LEU A 146 11.84 2.14 -10.99
N ALA A 147 10.99 1.12 -11.11
CA ALA A 147 10.77 0.40 -12.36
C ALA A 147 10.18 1.31 -13.44
N TRP A 148 9.24 2.18 -13.07
CA TRP A 148 8.58 3.09 -14.01
C TRP A 148 9.55 4.08 -14.63
N GLN A 149 10.31 4.80 -13.80
CA GLN A 149 11.27 5.80 -14.27
C GLN A 149 12.43 5.20 -15.08
N GLU A 150 12.77 3.95 -14.81
CA GLU A 150 13.80 3.23 -15.59
C GLU A 150 13.29 2.85 -16.99
N LYS A 151 12.10 2.26 -17.04
CA LYS A 151 11.56 1.69 -18.28
C LYS A 151 10.83 2.71 -19.15
N TYR A 152 10.21 3.70 -18.54
CA TYR A 152 9.39 4.71 -19.22
C TYR A 152 9.70 6.12 -18.69
N PRO A 153 10.94 6.60 -18.82
CA PRO A 153 11.36 7.88 -18.22
C PRO A 153 10.55 9.08 -18.75
N ASP A 154 10.11 9.05 -19.99
CA ASP A 154 9.32 10.13 -20.59
C ASP A 154 7.90 10.24 -20.01
N GLU A 155 7.42 9.22 -19.31
CA GLU A 155 6.14 9.26 -18.61
C GLU A 155 6.24 9.84 -17.19
N VAL A 156 7.47 10.03 -16.67
CA VAL A 156 7.72 10.45 -15.29
C VAL A 156 8.29 11.85 -15.24
N LYS A 157 7.50 12.81 -14.75
CA LYS A 157 7.91 14.20 -14.55
C LYS A 157 8.76 14.39 -13.29
N ALA A 158 8.34 13.77 -12.20
CA ALA A 158 9.01 13.83 -10.90
C ALA A 158 8.60 12.65 -10.02
N LEU A 159 9.43 12.32 -9.02
CA LEU A 159 9.15 11.31 -8.03
C LEU A 159 9.04 11.92 -6.63
N VAL A 160 8.05 11.50 -5.86
CA VAL A 160 7.92 11.85 -4.44
C VAL A 160 7.79 10.56 -3.63
N GLY A 161 8.78 10.31 -2.80
CA GLY A 161 8.79 9.18 -1.87
C GLY A 161 8.17 9.57 -0.53
N LEU A 162 7.08 8.93 -0.18
CA LEU A 162 6.53 8.94 1.17
C LEU A 162 7.10 7.74 1.91
N ASP A 163 8.21 7.94 2.58
CA ASP A 163 8.93 6.91 3.35
C ASP A 163 9.20 5.62 2.58
N TRP A 164 9.91 5.74 1.48
CA TRP A 164 10.25 4.64 0.60
C TRP A 164 11.00 3.51 1.30
N ALA A 165 10.49 2.29 1.17
CA ALA A 165 11.27 1.09 1.42
C ALA A 165 12.19 0.87 0.21
N LEU A 166 13.43 1.32 0.33
CA LEU A 166 14.41 1.30 -0.76
C LEU A 166 14.93 -0.12 -1.04
N PRO A 167 15.38 -0.43 -2.26
CA PRO A 167 15.81 -1.77 -2.64
C PRO A 167 16.81 -2.41 -1.65
N ALA A 168 17.78 -1.64 -1.15
CA ALA A 168 18.75 -2.13 -0.19
C ALA A 168 18.15 -2.57 1.17
N SER A 169 17.03 -1.98 1.60
CA SER A 169 16.36 -2.40 2.84
C SER A 169 15.79 -3.80 2.78
N TYR A 170 15.47 -4.28 1.58
CA TYR A 170 14.94 -5.63 1.38
C TYR A 170 16.00 -6.72 1.44
N GLU A 171 17.29 -6.39 1.27
CA GLU A 171 18.39 -7.34 1.49
C GLU A 171 18.45 -7.73 2.96
N ASP A 172 18.28 -6.75 3.86
CA ASP A 172 18.33 -6.92 5.32
C ASP A 172 16.97 -7.33 5.92
N LEU A 173 15.89 -7.29 5.15
CA LEU A 173 14.57 -7.70 5.62
C LEU A 173 14.57 -9.19 5.98
N LYS A 174 14.17 -9.52 7.21
CA LYS A 174 13.98 -10.93 7.62
C LYS A 174 12.81 -11.54 6.90
N ASP A 175 13.05 -12.64 6.20
CA ASP A 175 11.99 -13.41 5.56
C ASP A 175 11.14 -14.14 6.61
N ASN A 176 9.85 -13.91 6.58
CA ASN A 176 8.90 -14.56 7.49
C ASN A 176 7.66 -15.05 6.73
N GLN A 177 7.88 -15.95 5.77
CA GLN A 177 6.84 -16.54 4.93
C GLN A 177 5.74 -17.24 5.76
N ALA A 178 6.10 -17.83 6.89
CA ALA A 178 5.15 -18.48 7.80
C ALA A 178 4.18 -17.43 8.41
N LEU A 179 4.71 -16.28 8.84
CA LEU A 179 3.89 -15.20 9.39
C LEU A 179 2.97 -14.59 8.32
N LEU A 180 3.47 -14.35 7.11
CA LEU A 180 2.66 -13.86 5.99
C LEU A 180 1.52 -14.83 5.66
N THR A 181 1.81 -16.12 5.63
CA THR A 181 0.82 -17.17 5.40
C THR A 181 -0.21 -17.21 6.53
N ALA A 182 0.22 -17.10 7.79
CA ALA A 182 -0.67 -17.05 8.95
C ALA A 182 -1.57 -15.81 8.93
N ALA A 183 -1.03 -14.64 8.57
CA ALA A 183 -1.79 -13.41 8.43
C ALA A 183 -2.86 -13.52 7.32
N TYR A 184 -2.51 -14.10 6.17
CA TYR A 184 -3.44 -14.39 5.08
C TYR A 184 -4.61 -15.27 5.55
N TRP A 185 -4.33 -16.41 6.17
CA TRP A 185 -5.38 -17.31 6.64
C TRP A 185 -6.20 -16.70 7.78
N SER A 186 -5.57 -15.93 8.66
CA SER A 186 -6.27 -15.18 9.72
C SER A 186 -7.28 -14.19 9.15
N SER A 187 -6.92 -13.50 8.07
CA SER A 187 -7.84 -12.61 7.34
C SER A 187 -8.99 -13.40 6.71
N LYS A 188 -8.69 -14.49 5.99
CA LYS A 188 -9.73 -15.33 5.32
C LYS A 188 -10.70 -16.01 6.29
N ILE A 189 -10.23 -16.35 7.49
CA ILE A 189 -11.08 -16.89 8.57
C ILE A 189 -11.90 -15.77 9.25
N GLY A 190 -11.47 -14.51 9.12
CA GLY A 190 -12.15 -13.35 9.70
C GLY A 190 -11.68 -12.98 11.09
N LEU A 191 -10.49 -13.42 11.51
CA LEU A 191 -9.94 -13.07 12.83
C LEU A 191 -9.69 -11.57 13.00
N LEU A 192 -9.49 -10.82 11.91
CA LEU A 192 -9.36 -9.37 11.93
C LEU A 192 -10.54 -8.67 12.64
N ARG A 193 -11.73 -9.27 12.62
CA ARG A 193 -12.94 -8.72 13.26
C ARG A 193 -12.85 -8.61 14.79
N TYR A 194 -11.92 -9.36 15.39
CA TYR A 194 -11.68 -9.34 16.84
C TYR A 194 -10.59 -8.34 17.25
N PHE A 195 -9.94 -7.71 16.28
CA PHE A 195 -8.93 -6.67 16.55
C PHE A 195 -9.56 -5.28 16.59
N PRO A 196 -9.03 -4.36 17.40
CA PRO A 196 -9.48 -2.97 17.42
C PRO A 196 -9.19 -2.30 16.04
N GLU A 197 -10.05 -1.36 15.66
CA GLU A 197 -9.94 -0.66 14.36
C GLU A 197 -8.59 0.05 14.18
N SER A 198 -8.00 0.57 15.27
CA SER A 198 -6.68 1.19 15.27
C SER A 198 -5.54 0.27 14.77
N PHE A 199 -5.79 -1.03 14.71
CA PHE A 199 -4.83 -1.98 14.16
C PHE A 199 -4.65 -1.80 12.63
N TYR A 200 -5.70 -1.41 11.91
CA TYR A 200 -5.69 -1.31 10.45
C TYR A 200 -6.18 0.05 9.91
N ILE A 201 -6.84 0.90 10.70
CA ILE A 201 -7.22 2.26 10.32
C ILE A 201 -6.27 3.24 11.00
N LYS A 202 -5.35 3.81 10.23
CA LYS A 202 -4.34 4.75 10.73
C LYS A 202 -4.72 6.21 10.50
N ASN A 203 -5.54 6.51 9.49
CA ASN A 203 -5.93 7.87 9.16
C ASN A 203 -6.93 8.42 10.20
N PRO A 204 -6.55 9.40 11.04
CA PRO A 204 -7.42 9.92 12.09
C PRO A 204 -8.49 10.90 11.58
N THR A 205 -8.42 11.32 10.32
CA THR A 205 -9.27 12.40 9.78
C THR A 205 -10.48 11.87 9.02
N LEU A 206 -10.63 10.55 8.94
CA LEU A 206 -11.79 9.92 8.30
C LEU A 206 -13.07 10.27 9.07
N THR A 207 -14.10 10.66 8.34
CA THR A 207 -15.47 10.75 8.86
C THR A 207 -15.96 9.35 9.28
N GLU A 208 -17.03 9.30 10.07
CA GLU A 208 -17.59 8.01 10.51
C GLU A 208 -18.00 7.12 9.33
N THR A 209 -18.57 7.71 8.27
CA THR A 209 -18.93 6.97 7.06
C THR A 209 -17.68 6.42 6.35
N GLU A 210 -16.63 7.23 6.18
CA GLU A 210 -15.37 6.80 5.56
C GLU A 210 -14.67 5.72 6.41
N ARG A 211 -14.66 5.88 7.71
CA ARG A 211 -14.15 4.87 8.66
C ARG A 211 -14.87 3.55 8.50
N GLN A 212 -16.22 3.60 8.40
CA GLN A 212 -17.02 2.41 8.15
C GLN A 212 -16.68 1.78 6.79
N GLN A 213 -16.51 2.56 5.71
CA GLN A 213 -16.10 2.04 4.40
C GLN A 213 -14.70 1.40 4.46
N TYR A 214 -13.75 2.04 5.13
CA TYR A 214 -12.40 1.49 5.33
C TYR A 214 -12.44 0.14 6.07
N LYS A 215 -13.25 0.04 7.13
CA LYS A 215 -13.45 -1.18 7.91
C LYS A 215 -14.02 -2.33 7.06
N LEU A 216 -15.03 -2.05 6.25
CA LEU A 216 -15.62 -3.04 5.35
C LEU A 216 -14.59 -3.53 4.31
N LEU A 217 -13.80 -2.62 3.73
CA LEU A 217 -12.72 -2.96 2.82
C LEU A 217 -11.62 -3.76 3.51
N ALA A 218 -11.26 -3.41 4.75
CA ALA A 218 -10.27 -4.18 5.52
C ALA A 218 -10.75 -5.61 5.75
N TYR A 219 -11.99 -5.82 6.12
CA TYR A 219 -12.55 -7.16 6.29
C TYR A 219 -12.59 -7.97 4.99
N LYS A 220 -12.76 -7.31 3.86
CA LYS A 220 -12.82 -7.94 2.54
C LYS A 220 -11.43 -8.21 1.95
N GLN A 221 -10.52 -7.23 2.03
CA GLN A 221 -9.32 -7.15 1.19
C GLN A 221 -8.01 -7.19 1.97
N LEU A 222 -7.96 -6.84 3.27
CA LEU A 222 -6.69 -6.85 3.99
C LEU A 222 -6.07 -8.26 3.96
N MET A 223 -4.81 -8.35 3.53
CA MET A 223 -4.14 -9.61 3.21
C MET A 223 -4.88 -10.39 2.10
N SER A 224 -5.22 -9.72 1.00
CA SER A 224 -5.71 -10.36 -0.24
C SER A 224 -4.66 -11.33 -0.81
N GLN A 225 -5.04 -12.13 -1.79
CA GLN A 225 -4.10 -13.04 -2.47
C GLN A 225 -3.01 -12.24 -3.19
N ALA A 226 -3.38 -11.16 -3.86
CA ALA A 226 -2.42 -10.26 -4.51
C ALA A 226 -1.43 -9.66 -3.49
N MET A 227 -1.90 -9.17 -2.32
CA MET A 227 -1.03 -8.64 -1.26
C MET A 227 -0.05 -9.70 -0.72
N LEU A 228 -0.51 -10.94 -0.55
CA LEU A 228 0.35 -12.05 -0.13
C LEU A 228 1.44 -12.32 -1.17
N HIS A 229 1.08 -12.36 -2.45
CA HIS A 229 2.03 -12.59 -3.55
C HIS A 229 3.03 -11.43 -3.69
N GLU A 230 2.59 -10.17 -3.59
CA GLU A 230 3.48 -9.00 -3.54
C GLU A 230 4.51 -9.11 -2.41
N SER A 231 4.04 -9.43 -1.20
CA SER A 231 4.92 -9.59 -0.03
C SER A 231 5.93 -10.73 -0.19
N ARG A 232 5.54 -11.82 -0.86
CA ARG A 232 6.43 -12.96 -1.15
C ARG A 232 7.51 -12.61 -2.17
N LEU A 233 7.16 -11.81 -3.16
CA LEU A 233 8.06 -11.44 -4.26
C LEU A 233 8.89 -10.19 -3.97
N VAL A 234 8.68 -9.51 -2.86
CA VAL A 234 9.26 -8.18 -2.60
C VAL A 234 10.78 -8.15 -2.70
N LYS A 235 11.48 -9.16 -2.18
CA LYS A 235 12.95 -9.25 -2.28
C LYS A 235 13.45 -9.47 -3.70
N GLU A 236 12.72 -10.25 -4.48
CA GLU A 236 13.05 -10.49 -5.90
C GLU A 236 12.73 -9.25 -6.73
N ASN A 237 11.61 -8.59 -6.46
CA ASN A 237 11.24 -7.35 -7.09
C ASN A 237 12.26 -6.24 -6.79
N ALA A 238 12.76 -6.15 -5.55
CA ALA A 238 13.81 -5.20 -5.19
C ALA A 238 15.10 -5.37 -5.98
N LYS A 239 15.47 -6.60 -6.36
CA LYS A 239 16.64 -6.89 -7.20
C LYS A 239 16.47 -6.52 -8.66
N LYS A 240 15.23 -6.34 -9.12
CA LYS A 240 14.89 -6.04 -10.52
C LYS A 240 14.83 -4.56 -10.86
N VAL A 241 14.84 -3.72 -9.84
CA VAL A 241 14.72 -2.27 -10.01
C VAL A 241 16.06 -1.58 -9.77
N PRO A 242 16.28 -0.40 -10.38
CA PRO A 242 17.54 0.33 -10.18
C PRO A 242 17.69 0.82 -8.74
N SER A 243 18.93 0.97 -8.29
CA SER A 243 19.29 1.60 -7.03
C SER A 243 19.53 3.11 -7.15
N SER A 244 19.13 3.70 -8.27
CA SER A 244 19.27 5.14 -8.55
C SER A 244 18.10 5.66 -9.37
N ILE A 245 17.98 6.97 -9.43
CA ILE A 245 16.97 7.69 -10.22
C ILE A 245 17.67 8.27 -11.47
N ASN A 246 16.97 8.26 -12.60
CA ASN A 246 17.43 8.91 -13.81
C ASN A 246 17.78 10.38 -13.52
N PRO A 247 19.00 10.86 -13.84
CA PRO A 247 19.44 12.21 -13.50
C PRO A 247 18.56 13.35 -14.03
N LYS A 248 17.72 13.09 -15.03
CA LYS A 248 16.77 14.06 -15.58
C LYS A 248 15.46 14.14 -14.80
N ILE A 249 15.20 13.22 -13.90
CA ILE A 249 13.95 13.14 -13.13
C ILE A 249 14.22 13.65 -11.71
N PRO A 250 13.68 14.78 -11.29
CA PRO A 250 13.82 15.27 -9.93
C PRO A 250 13.05 14.37 -8.95
N ALA A 251 13.61 14.19 -7.75
CA ALA A 251 12.98 13.39 -6.72
C ALA A 251 13.06 14.03 -5.34
N LEU A 252 11.96 13.88 -4.59
CA LEU A 252 11.84 14.29 -3.19
C LEU A 252 11.55 13.05 -2.33
N LEU A 253 12.44 12.71 -1.40
CA LEU A 253 12.25 11.63 -0.43
C LEU A 253 11.91 12.22 0.94
N LEU A 254 10.73 11.96 1.43
CA LEU A 254 10.31 12.28 2.80
C LEU A 254 10.52 11.02 3.64
N VAL A 255 11.42 11.07 4.60
CA VAL A 255 11.93 9.90 5.34
C VAL A 255 11.51 9.98 6.80
N SER A 256 10.88 8.93 7.30
CA SER A 256 10.38 8.82 8.67
C SER A 256 11.48 8.57 9.70
N ASN A 257 11.08 8.44 10.97
CA ASN A 257 11.96 7.96 12.04
C ASN A 257 12.07 6.42 12.13
N GLY A 258 11.48 5.70 11.18
CA GLY A 258 11.54 4.24 11.11
C GLY A 258 10.51 3.50 11.99
N GLU A 259 9.77 4.20 12.86
CA GLU A 259 8.71 3.58 13.64
C GLU A 259 7.62 3.01 12.72
N GLY A 260 7.20 1.78 12.96
CA GLY A 260 6.28 1.05 12.08
C GLY A 260 6.98 0.21 11.00
N THR A 261 8.30 0.37 10.83
CA THR A 261 9.13 -0.56 10.04
C THR A 261 9.75 -1.63 10.96
N THR A 262 10.55 -2.53 10.39
CA THR A 262 11.34 -3.52 11.17
C THR A 262 12.73 -3.03 11.50
N PHE A 263 13.07 -1.80 11.16
CA PHE A 263 14.40 -1.19 11.29
C PHE A 263 14.41 -0.13 12.39
N SER A 264 15.58 0.09 13.01
CA SER A 264 15.81 1.25 13.85
C SER A 264 15.82 2.54 13.02
N GLN A 265 15.62 3.70 13.64
CA GLN A 265 15.71 4.99 12.97
C GLN A 265 17.01 5.18 12.19
N SER A 266 18.14 4.84 12.81
CA SER A 266 19.47 5.00 12.18
C SER A 266 19.68 4.08 10.98
N GLU A 267 19.14 2.87 11.01
CA GLU A 267 19.19 1.95 9.87
C GLU A 267 18.30 2.43 8.74
N TRP A 268 17.08 2.84 9.07
CA TRP A 268 16.09 3.31 8.09
C TRP A 268 16.58 4.57 7.36
N GLN A 269 17.06 5.56 8.09
CA GLN A 269 17.57 6.80 7.50
C GLN A 269 18.84 6.59 6.69
N ARG A 270 19.73 5.66 7.12
CA ARG A 270 20.94 5.31 6.37
C ARG A 270 20.65 4.73 4.98
N TYR A 271 19.54 3.99 4.77
CA TYR A 271 19.17 3.56 3.43
C TYR A 271 18.87 4.75 2.51
N ALA A 272 18.17 5.75 3.01
CA ALA A 272 17.87 6.96 2.24
C ALA A 272 19.12 7.80 1.98
N GLU A 273 20.00 7.95 2.97
CA GLU A 273 21.28 8.65 2.81
C GLU A 273 22.15 8.00 1.73
N ARG A 274 22.32 6.69 1.80
CA ARG A 274 23.10 5.93 0.81
C ARG A 274 22.48 5.98 -0.57
N PHE A 275 21.17 5.91 -0.66
CA PHE A 275 20.47 6.00 -1.94
C PHE A 275 20.68 7.37 -2.59
N ALA A 276 20.65 8.46 -1.83
CA ALA A 276 20.76 9.82 -2.34
C ALA A 276 22.21 10.33 -2.49
N SER A 277 23.22 9.67 -1.91
CA SER A 277 24.58 10.19 -1.74
C SER A 277 25.24 10.68 -3.03
N ASP A 278 25.01 10.01 -4.14
CA ASP A 278 25.64 10.30 -5.43
C ASP A 278 24.62 10.83 -6.47
N GLN A 279 23.47 11.33 -6.02
CA GLN A 279 22.38 11.75 -6.88
C GLN A 279 21.96 13.21 -6.60
N SER A 280 22.48 14.16 -7.38
CA SER A 280 22.20 15.59 -7.22
C SER A 280 20.75 16.01 -7.50
N ASN A 281 19.98 15.14 -8.15
CA ASN A 281 18.57 15.33 -8.46
C ASN A 281 17.63 14.77 -7.36
N VAL A 282 18.16 14.24 -6.26
CA VAL A 282 17.40 13.66 -5.14
C VAL A 282 17.52 14.56 -3.92
N GLN A 283 16.39 15.08 -3.47
CA GLN A 283 16.27 15.82 -2.21
C GLN A 283 15.77 14.88 -1.12
N VAL A 284 16.39 14.89 0.06
CA VAL A 284 15.99 14.09 1.23
C VAL A 284 15.55 15.03 2.35
N VAL A 285 14.36 14.77 2.90
CA VAL A 285 13.81 15.53 4.03
C VAL A 285 13.37 14.55 5.11
N TYR A 286 14.03 14.62 6.27
CA TYR A 286 13.70 13.78 7.41
C TYR A 286 12.50 14.33 8.19
N LYS A 287 11.65 13.43 8.63
CA LYS A 287 10.44 13.72 9.41
C LYS A 287 10.43 12.89 10.70
N ASP A 288 10.27 13.57 11.82
CA ASP A 288 10.02 12.88 13.09
C ASP A 288 8.54 12.45 13.15
N ALA A 289 8.28 11.32 12.52
CA ALA A 289 6.96 10.69 12.42
C ALA A 289 7.16 9.21 12.07
N PRO A 290 6.18 8.34 12.39
CA PRO A 290 6.17 6.94 11.97
C PRO A 290 6.13 6.75 10.45
N HIS A 291 6.25 5.50 10.01
CA HIS A 291 6.25 5.08 8.60
C HIS A 291 5.09 5.65 7.78
N ASP A 292 3.90 5.75 8.35
CA ASP A 292 2.72 6.37 7.75
C ASP A 292 2.72 7.90 7.96
N LEU A 293 3.86 8.57 7.75
CA LEU A 293 4.13 9.98 8.07
C LEU A 293 3.07 10.98 7.53
N TYR A 294 2.41 10.62 6.45
CA TYR A 294 1.38 11.45 5.83
C TYR A 294 0.07 11.51 6.64
N HIS A 295 -0.13 10.63 7.61
CA HIS A 295 -1.23 10.74 8.56
C HIS A 295 -0.95 11.76 9.66
N TYR A 296 0.32 11.95 10.01
CA TYR A 296 0.75 12.80 11.12
C TYR A 296 1.15 14.20 10.68
N GLN A 297 1.72 14.33 9.48
CA GLN A 297 2.29 15.59 8.97
C GLN A 297 1.74 16.00 7.60
N SER A 298 0.48 15.68 7.30
CA SER A 298 -0.14 15.89 5.97
C SER A 298 0.04 17.31 5.42
N ASN A 299 -0.19 18.35 6.22
CA ASN A 299 -0.08 19.73 5.79
C ASN A 299 1.37 20.12 5.42
N ALA A 300 2.35 19.73 6.23
CA ALA A 300 3.77 19.98 5.96
C ALA A 300 4.24 19.23 4.70
N ILE A 301 3.75 18.00 4.50
CA ILE A 301 4.03 17.19 3.31
C ILE A 301 3.44 17.82 2.06
N VAL A 302 2.17 18.23 2.10
CA VAL A 302 1.51 18.94 1.00
C VAL A 302 2.25 20.22 0.63
N SER A 303 2.67 21.03 1.61
CA SER A 303 3.45 22.24 1.36
C SER A 303 4.77 21.91 0.68
N ARG A 304 5.52 20.91 1.18
CA ARG A 304 6.81 20.53 0.60
C ARG A 304 6.68 19.94 -0.81
N ILE A 305 5.64 19.16 -1.09
CA ILE A 305 5.36 18.69 -2.46
C ILE A 305 5.09 19.87 -3.39
N LYS A 306 4.27 20.85 -2.97
CA LYS A 306 3.97 22.05 -3.79
C LYS A 306 5.20 22.89 -4.06
N GLU A 307 6.07 23.10 -3.08
CA GLU A 307 7.35 23.78 -3.25
C GLU A 307 8.21 23.04 -4.27
N PHE A 308 8.46 21.76 -4.06
CA PHE A 308 9.25 20.91 -4.93
C PHE A 308 8.78 20.91 -6.40
N LEU A 309 7.47 20.97 -6.64
CA LEU A 309 6.92 21.00 -8.00
C LEU A 309 6.97 22.39 -8.65
N THR A 310 7.41 23.43 -7.93
CA THR A 310 7.58 24.79 -8.44
C THR A 310 9.03 25.23 -8.56
N GLU A 311 9.96 24.45 -8.01
CA GLU A 311 11.40 24.59 -8.18
C GLU A 311 11.85 24.16 -9.59
#